data_434d5d1da085f7f56482a862b08c21d3
#
_entry.id   434d5d1da085f7f56482a862b08c21d3
#
_cell.length_a   1.000
_cell.length_b   1.000
_cell.length_c   1.000
_cell.angle_alpha   90.00
_cell.angle_beta   90.00
_cell.angle_gamma   90.00
#
_symmetry.space_group_name_H-M   'P 1'
#
loop_
_entity.id
_entity.type
_entity.pdbx_description
1 polymer ?
#
loop_
_entity_poly.entity_id
_entity_poly.type
_entity_poly.pdbx_seq_one_letter_code
_entity_poly.pdbx_strand_id
1 'polypeptide(L)'
;MERMHEHATKFETEIIFDHINSVDLQNRPFRLVGDSGEYTCDALIIATGASARYLGLPSEEAFKGRGVSACATCDGFFYRNQKVAVIGGGNTAVEEALYLSNIASEVHLIHRRDGFRAEKILIKRLMDKVESGNIVLHTHRTLEEVTGDQMGVSGLRLRDTQNADNVESLEVAGLFVAIGHSPNTAIFAGQLELENGYIKVQSGIHGNATQTSIPGVFAAGDVMDHIYRQAITSAGTGCMAALDAERYLDGLADACK
;
A
#
# COMPACT_ATOMS: atom_id res chain seq x y z
N MET A 1 11.47 -12.99 1.68
CA MET A 1 11.36 -13.22 0.22
C MET A 1 12.08 -14.51 -0.19
N GLU A 2 13.31 -14.73 0.23
CA GLU A 2 14.14 -15.91 -0.09
C GLU A 2 13.41 -17.25 0.15
N ARG A 3 12.85 -17.45 1.36
CA ARG A 3 12.05 -18.66 1.68
C ARG A 3 10.81 -18.86 0.79
N MET A 4 10.17 -17.78 0.32
CA MET A 4 9.04 -17.87 -0.59
C MET A 4 9.49 -18.28 -1.99
N HIS A 5 10.62 -17.75 -2.43
CA HIS A 5 11.26 -18.13 -3.69
C HIS A 5 11.64 -19.62 -3.67
N GLU A 6 12.37 -20.05 -2.63
CA GLU A 6 12.74 -21.46 -2.44
C GLU A 6 11.52 -22.39 -2.42
N HIS A 7 10.42 -21.94 -1.81
CA HIS A 7 9.18 -22.72 -1.74
C HIS A 7 8.53 -22.85 -3.13
N ALA A 8 8.45 -21.78 -3.90
CA ALA A 8 7.87 -21.80 -5.24
C ALA A 8 8.69 -22.71 -6.19
N THR A 9 10.01 -22.62 -6.15
CA THR A 9 10.90 -23.43 -7.02
C THR A 9 10.84 -24.92 -6.69
N LYS A 10 10.48 -25.34 -5.48
CA LYS A 10 10.25 -26.75 -5.15
C LYS A 10 9.12 -27.40 -5.95
N PHE A 11 8.19 -26.61 -6.46
CA PHE A 11 7.07 -27.06 -7.28
C PHE A 11 7.30 -26.78 -8.76
N GLU A 12 8.58 -26.67 -9.18
CA GLU A 12 8.99 -26.46 -10.56
C GLU A 12 8.44 -25.16 -11.17
N THR A 13 8.07 -24.18 -10.31
CA THR A 13 7.63 -22.86 -10.77
C THR A 13 8.80 -22.14 -11.41
N GLU A 14 8.66 -21.80 -12.68
CA GLU A 14 9.62 -20.97 -13.38
C GLU A 14 9.46 -19.50 -12.93
N ILE A 15 10.54 -18.89 -12.48
CA ILE A 15 10.58 -17.48 -12.07
C ILE A 15 11.46 -16.71 -13.02
N ILE A 16 10.86 -15.81 -13.78
CA ILE A 16 11.55 -14.96 -14.75
C ILE A 16 11.70 -13.56 -14.16
N PHE A 17 12.93 -13.09 -14.03
CA PHE A 17 13.24 -11.75 -13.57
C PHE A 17 13.13 -10.76 -14.73
N ASP A 18 11.92 -10.25 -14.95
CA ASP A 18 11.65 -9.28 -16.00
C ASP A 18 10.65 -8.22 -15.51
N HIS A 19 10.62 -7.08 -16.17
CA HIS A 19 9.67 -6.02 -15.93
C HIS A 19 8.69 -5.93 -17.10
N ILE A 20 7.40 -6.18 -16.82
CA ILE A 20 6.35 -6.11 -17.85
C ILE A 20 5.94 -4.66 -18.09
N ASN A 21 6.10 -4.20 -19.32
CA ASN A 21 5.83 -2.82 -19.75
C ASN A 21 4.43 -2.64 -20.34
N SER A 22 3.90 -3.68 -20.99
CA SER A 22 2.57 -3.65 -21.60
C SER A 22 1.94 -5.03 -21.69
N VAL A 23 0.62 -5.05 -21.81
CA VAL A 23 -0.16 -6.28 -21.95
C VAL A 23 -1.20 -6.10 -23.06
N ASP A 24 -1.54 -7.18 -23.76
CA ASP A 24 -2.72 -7.31 -24.62
C ASP A 24 -3.64 -8.38 -24.01
N LEU A 25 -4.76 -7.94 -23.45
CA LEU A 25 -5.76 -8.79 -22.83
C LEU A 25 -7.02 -8.96 -23.70
N GLN A 26 -7.04 -8.35 -24.89
CA GLN A 26 -8.19 -8.43 -25.81
C GLN A 26 -8.11 -9.65 -26.74
N ASN A 27 -6.91 -10.14 -26.97
CA ASN A 27 -6.65 -11.27 -27.85
C ASN A 27 -6.20 -12.51 -27.07
N ARG A 28 -6.36 -13.69 -27.68
CA ARG A 28 -5.89 -14.95 -27.10
C ARG A 28 -4.87 -15.62 -27.99
N PRO A 29 -3.81 -16.22 -27.40
CA PRO A 29 -3.42 -16.16 -25.99
C PRO A 29 -3.15 -14.71 -25.54
N PHE A 30 -3.27 -14.41 -24.25
CA PHE A 30 -2.86 -13.12 -23.71
C PHE A 30 -1.38 -12.89 -23.95
N ARG A 31 -1.01 -11.64 -24.24
CA ARG A 31 0.39 -11.29 -24.56
C ARG A 31 0.90 -10.25 -23.57
N LEU A 32 2.11 -10.49 -23.06
CA LEU A 32 2.81 -9.57 -22.17
C LEU A 32 4.16 -9.24 -22.79
N VAL A 33 4.55 -7.97 -22.76
CA VAL A 33 5.84 -7.49 -23.28
C VAL A 33 6.66 -6.97 -22.11
N GLY A 34 7.79 -7.62 -21.89
CA GLY A 34 8.78 -7.25 -20.86
C GLY A 34 10.00 -6.54 -21.45
N ASP A 35 10.96 -6.20 -20.59
CA ASP A 35 12.25 -5.63 -20.98
C ASP A 35 13.11 -6.67 -21.75
N SER A 36 12.98 -7.93 -21.37
CA SER A 36 13.82 -9.02 -21.87
C SER A 36 13.13 -9.89 -22.93
N GLY A 37 11.80 -9.80 -23.05
CA GLY A 37 11.08 -10.66 -24.01
C GLY A 37 9.58 -10.48 -24.02
N GLU A 38 8.95 -11.37 -24.80
CA GLU A 38 7.50 -11.47 -24.90
C GLU A 38 7.03 -12.80 -24.32
N TYR A 39 5.90 -12.75 -23.62
CA TYR A 39 5.31 -13.90 -22.96
C TYR A 39 3.86 -14.04 -23.40
N THR A 40 3.38 -15.28 -23.49
CA THR A 40 1.97 -15.55 -23.76
C THR A 40 1.40 -16.51 -22.73
N CYS A 41 0.12 -16.36 -22.42
CA CYS A 41 -0.58 -17.26 -21.50
C CYS A 41 -2.07 -17.34 -21.81
N ASP A 42 -2.70 -18.45 -21.40
CA ASP A 42 -4.14 -18.68 -21.50
C ASP A 42 -4.89 -18.17 -20.25
N ALA A 43 -4.19 -18.11 -19.11
CA ALA A 43 -4.69 -17.50 -17.89
C ALA A 43 -3.62 -16.58 -17.27
N LEU A 44 -4.03 -15.46 -16.67
CA LEU A 44 -3.15 -14.47 -16.09
C LEU A 44 -3.60 -14.13 -14.66
N ILE A 45 -2.68 -14.18 -13.70
CA ILE A 45 -2.90 -13.66 -12.34
C ILE A 45 -2.08 -12.38 -12.18
N ILE A 46 -2.75 -11.28 -11.91
CA ILE A 46 -2.12 -9.97 -11.67
C ILE A 46 -1.92 -9.79 -10.17
N ALA A 47 -0.65 -9.70 -9.74
CA ALA A 47 -0.26 -9.53 -8.35
C ALA A 47 0.78 -8.40 -8.20
N THR A 48 0.60 -7.31 -8.96
CA THR A 48 1.55 -6.18 -9.05
C THR A 48 1.54 -5.27 -7.82
N GLY A 49 0.60 -5.46 -6.90
CA GLY A 49 0.53 -4.74 -5.63
C GLY A 49 0.13 -3.27 -5.76
N ALA A 50 0.42 -2.52 -4.70
CA ALA A 50 0.24 -1.08 -4.64
C ALA A 50 1.47 -0.43 -3.98
N SER A 51 1.83 0.75 -4.43
CA SER A 51 2.95 1.51 -3.90
C SER A 51 2.45 2.56 -2.92
N ALA A 52 3.04 2.63 -1.74
CA ALA A 52 2.79 3.72 -0.80
C ALA A 52 3.23 5.05 -1.44
N ARG A 53 2.44 6.09 -1.22
CA ARG A 53 2.80 7.45 -1.63
C ARG A 53 3.68 8.08 -0.56
N TYR A 54 4.75 8.69 -1.02
CA TYR A 54 5.67 9.45 -0.20
C TYR A 54 5.68 10.91 -0.64
N LEU A 55 6.30 11.78 0.16
CA LEU A 55 6.39 13.20 -0.16
C LEU A 55 7.46 13.50 -1.23
N GLY A 56 8.38 12.55 -1.45
CA GLY A 56 9.46 12.67 -2.42
C GLY A 56 10.66 13.48 -1.93
N LEU A 57 10.83 13.58 -0.62
CA LEU A 57 12.00 14.25 -0.04
C LEU A 57 13.21 13.31 -0.02
N PRO A 58 14.41 13.77 -0.38
CA PRO A 58 15.63 12.95 -0.28
C PRO A 58 15.88 12.41 1.13
N SER A 59 15.58 13.21 2.17
CA SER A 59 15.70 12.79 3.57
C SER A 59 14.69 11.71 3.94
N GLU A 60 13.47 11.76 3.42
CA GLU A 60 12.46 10.71 3.58
C GLU A 60 12.96 9.37 2.99
N GLU A 61 13.51 9.40 1.77
CA GLU A 61 14.07 8.23 1.11
C GLU A 61 15.24 7.62 1.87
N ALA A 62 16.13 8.47 2.41
CA ALA A 62 17.30 8.03 3.16
C ALA A 62 16.96 7.25 4.44
N PHE A 63 15.79 7.50 5.04
CA PHE A 63 15.35 6.85 6.28
C PHE A 63 14.24 5.81 6.10
N LYS A 64 13.85 5.45 4.87
CA LYS A 64 12.91 4.35 4.62
C LYS A 64 13.43 3.04 5.25
N GLY A 65 12.57 2.39 6.05
CA GLY A 65 12.93 1.19 6.80
C GLY A 65 13.86 1.41 7.99
N ARG A 66 14.26 2.67 8.25
CA ARG A 66 15.07 3.07 9.40
C ARG A 66 14.44 4.24 10.16
N GLY A 67 13.13 4.21 10.30
CA GLY A 67 12.35 5.25 10.99
C GLY A 67 11.27 5.89 10.14
N VAL A 68 11.31 5.78 8.81
CA VAL A 68 10.23 6.18 7.91
C VAL A 68 9.48 4.95 7.42
N SER A 69 8.18 4.91 7.66
CA SER A 69 7.26 3.84 7.27
C SER A 69 5.99 4.42 6.63
N ALA A 70 5.23 3.60 5.91
CA ALA A 70 3.90 3.92 5.38
C ALA A 70 2.83 2.93 5.90
N CYS A 71 3.11 2.20 6.99
CA CYS A 71 2.19 1.22 7.55
C CYS A 71 2.33 1.17 9.08
N ALA A 72 1.43 1.86 9.79
CA ALA A 72 1.45 1.86 11.25
C ALA A 72 1.15 0.48 11.85
N THR A 73 0.28 -0.30 11.25
CA THR A 73 -0.03 -1.67 11.71
C THR A 73 1.13 -2.63 11.53
N CYS A 74 2.01 -2.39 10.54
CA CYS A 74 3.19 -3.21 10.27
C CYS A 74 4.33 -2.88 11.26
N ASP A 75 4.63 -1.61 11.43
CA ASP A 75 5.86 -1.15 12.06
C ASP A 75 5.64 -0.43 13.41
N GLY A 76 4.40 -0.07 13.75
CA GLY A 76 4.10 0.74 14.93
C GLY A 76 4.57 0.10 16.25
N PHE A 77 4.60 -1.23 16.32
CA PHE A 77 5.06 -1.94 17.51
C PHE A 77 6.53 -1.66 17.86
N PHE A 78 7.38 -1.38 16.88
CA PHE A 78 8.79 -1.06 17.11
C PHE A 78 8.99 0.28 17.84
N TYR A 79 7.95 1.14 17.85
CA TYR A 79 7.98 2.47 18.49
C TYR A 79 7.19 2.52 19.80
N ARG A 80 7.03 1.37 20.45
CA ARG A 80 6.33 1.29 21.73
C ARG A 80 6.98 2.19 22.78
N ASN A 81 6.15 3.03 23.43
CA ASN A 81 6.55 4.04 24.42
C ASN A 81 7.53 5.10 23.88
N GLN A 82 7.60 5.29 22.56
CA GLN A 82 8.39 6.36 21.94
C GLN A 82 7.47 7.40 21.30
N LYS A 83 8.00 8.59 21.03
CA LYS A 83 7.30 9.62 20.26
C LYS A 83 7.36 9.31 18.78
N VAL A 84 6.25 9.42 18.08
CA VAL A 84 6.16 9.19 16.65
C VAL A 84 5.37 10.30 15.96
N ALA A 85 5.58 10.45 14.66
CA ALA A 85 4.80 11.37 13.83
C ALA A 85 4.01 10.61 12.77
N VAL A 86 2.84 11.14 12.41
CA VAL A 86 2.02 10.71 11.28
C VAL A 86 1.80 11.90 10.37
N ILE A 87 2.01 11.74 9.07
CA ILE A 87 1.72 12.78 8.07
C ILE A 87 0.52 12.36 7.24
N GLY A 88 -0.49 13.23 7.21
CA GLY A 88 -1.68 13.03 6.40
C GLY A 88 -2.89 13.79 6.94
N GLY A 89 -4.06 13.56 6.35
CA GLY A 89 -5.29 14.23 6.76
C GLY A 89 -6.56 13.56 6.23
N GLY A 90 -6.44 12.36 5.68
CA GLY A 90 -7.55 11.48 5.31
C GLY A 90 -7.82 10.41 6.37
N ASN A 91 -8.75 9.48 6.07
CA ASN A 91 -9.09 8.36 6.95
C ASN A 91 -7.85 7.62 7.44
N THR A 92 -7.00 7.17 6.52
CA THR A 92 -5.78 6.42 6.85
C THR A 92 -4.91 7.13 7.89
N ALA A 93 -4.66 8.43 7.71
CA ALA A 93 -3.80 9.18 8.64
C ALA A 93 -4.42 9.28 10.04
N VAL A 94 -5.73 9.49 10.12
CA VAL A 94 -6.44 9.57 11.41
C VAL A 94 -6.49 8.18 12.06
N GLU A 95 -6.78 7.13 11.31
CA GLU A 95 -6.79 5.74 11.80
C GLU A 95 -5.41 5.31 12.32
N GLU A 96 -4.34 5.61 11.57
CA GLU A 96 -2.97 5.32 11.99
C GLU A 96 -2.57 6.11 13.24
N ALA A 97 -2.93 7.39 13.34
CA ALA A 97 -2.67 8.18 14.53
C ALA A 97 -3.42 7.63 15.77
N LEU A 98 -4.69 7.24 15.60
CA LEU A 98 -5.47 6.60 16.66
C LEU A 98 -4.89 5.23 17.05
N TYR A 99 -4.46 4.41 16.09
CA TYR A 99 -3.81 3.14 16.36
C TYR A 99 -2.51 3.33 17.15
N LEU A 100 -1.62 4.21 16.66
CA LEU A 100 -0.35 4.51 17.29
C LEU A 100 -0.51 5.12 18.69
N SER A 101 -1.59 5.87 18.95
CA SER A 101 -1.85 6.44 20.27
C SER A 101 -2.02 5.38 21.37
N ASN A 102 -2.28 4.13 21.02
CA ASN A 102 -2.37 3.02 21.98
C ASN A 102 -1.01 2.32 22.22
N ILE A 103 0.03 2.68 21.46
CA ILE A 103 1.34 2.02 21.45
C ILE A 103 2.45 3.01 21.83
N ALA A 104 2.46 4.17 21.20
CA ALA A 104 3.45 5.21 21.39
C ALA A 104 3.19 6.03 22.66
N SER A 105 4.23 6.66 23.19
CA SER A 105 4.08 7.62 24.30
C SER A 105 3.38 8.90 23.87
N GLU A 106 3.63 9.36 22.66
CA GLU A 106 3.04 10.57 22.07
C GLU A 106 3.01 10.42 20.55
N VAL A 107 1.93 10.87 19.90
CA VAL A 107 1.73 10.86 18.46
C VAL A 107 1.54 12.27 17.94
N HIS A 108 2.40 12.72 17.06
CA HIS A 108 2.31 14.02 16.41
C HIS A 108 1.64 13.86 15.04
N LEU A 109 0.37 14.29 14.91
CA LEU A 109 -0.33 14.27 13.61
C LEU A 109 -0.10 15.59 12.88
N ILE A 110 0.62 15.50 11.75
CA ILE A 110 1.05 16.64 10.94
C ILE A 110 0.14 16.76 9.72
N HIS A 111 -0.50 17.90 9.57
CA HIS A 111 -1.39 18.18 8.44
C HIS A 111 -1.19 19.58 7.87
N ARG A 112 -1.14 19.68 6.54
CA ARG A 112 -0.90 20.95 5.83
C ARG A 112 -2.06 21.96 5.87
N ARG A 113 -3.24 21.57 6.37
CA ARG A 113 -4.44 22.39 6.48
C ARG A 113 -4.96 22.38 7.93
N ASP A 114 -5.98 23.16 8.20
CA ASP A 114 -6.70 23.18 9.48
C ASP A 114 -7.74 22.05 9.61
N GLY A 115 -8.33 21.61 8.48
CA GLY A 115 -9.40 20.62 8.46
C GLY A 115 -8.99 19.27 7.87
N PHE A 116 -9.42 18.20 8.52
CA PHE A 116 -9.23 16.82 8.07
C PHE A 116 -10.30 16.39 7.07
N ARG A 117 -9.92 15.52 6.11
CA ARG A 117 -10.85 14.91 5.13
C ARG A 117 -11.35 13.55 5.57
N ALA A 118 -11.05 13.15 6.80
CA ALA A 118 -11.51 11.89 7.35
C ALA A 118 -13.03 11.93 7.67
N GLU A 119 -13.60 10.76 7.88
CA GLU A 119 -14.97 10.62 8.33
C GLU A 119 -15.21 11.33 9.64
N LYS A 120 -16.40 11.89 9.82
CA LYS A 120 -16.76 12.67 11.02
C LYS A 120 -16.55 11.90 12.31
N ILE A 121 -16.82 10.59 12.31
CA ILE A 121 -16.61 9.75 13.50
C ILE A 121 -15.13 9.60 13.85
N LEU A 122 -14.25 9.48 12.84
CA LEU A 122 -12.81 9.41 13.03
C LEU A 122 -12.26 10.74 13.54
N ILE A 123 -12.71 11.86 12.98
CA ILE A 123 -12.34 13.20 13.45
C ILE A 123 -12.75 13.39 14.90
N LYS A 124 -13.99 12.97 15.29
CA LYS A 124 -14.43 13.04 16.68
C LYS A 124 -13.51 12.26 17.61
N ARG A 125 -13.21 11.00 17.28
CA ARG A 125 -12.28 10.16 18.06
C ARG A 125 -10.88 10.78 18.16
N LEU A 126 -10.41 11.39 17.07
CA LEU A 126 -9.14 12.10 17.06
C LEU A 126 -9.15 13.26 18.07
N MET A 127 -10.19 14.10 18.05
CA MET A 127 -10.31 15.23 18.98
C MET A 127 -10.43 14.79 20.43
N ASP A 128 -11.21 13.73 20.71
CA ASP A 128 -11.30 13.14 22.06
C ASP A 128 -9.89 12.70 22.56
N LYS A 129 -9.05 12.15 21.67
CA LYS A 129 -7.66 11.76 21.99
C LYS A 129 -6.70 12.94 22.11
N VAL A 130 -6.94 14.04 21.41
CA VAL A 130 -6.18 15.29 21.57
C VAL A 130 -6.47 15.93 22.93
N GLU A 131 -7.72 15.92 23.37
CA GLU A 131 -8.13 16.53 24.64
C GLU A 131 -7.69 15.72 25.87
N SER A 132 -7.78 14.40 25.79
CA SER A 132 -7.58 13.50 26.95
C SER A 132 -6.36 12.58 26.84
N GLY A 133 -5.70 12.57 25.73
CA GLY A 133 -4.68 11.58 25.43
C GLY A 133 -3.33 12.14 25.03
N ASN A 134 -2.68 11.40 24.15
CA ASN A 134 -1.31 11.59 23.74
C ASN A 134 -1.17 11.92 22.25
N ILE A 135 -2.21 12.50 21.62
CA ILE A 135 -2.10 12.99 20.24
C ILE A 135 -1.95 14.51 20.26
N VAL A 136 -0.93 15.00 19.58
CA VAL A 136 -0.64 16.42 19.36
C VAL A 136 -0.87 16.76 17.90
N LEU A 137 -1.68 17.79 17.61
CA LEU A 137 -1.95 18.23 16.25
C LEU A 137 -0.98 19.32 15.81
N HIS A 138 -0.41 19.15 14.64
CA HIS A 138 0.39 20.13 13.92
C HIS A 138 -0.32 20.49 12.60
N THR A 139 -1.32 21.37 12.72
CA THR A 139 -2.03 21.91 11.54
C THR A 139 -1.20 22.99 10.87
N HIS A 140 -1.48 23.27 9.58
CA HIS A 140 -0.71 24.19 8.76
C HIS A 140 0.80 23.89 8.74
N ARG A 141 1.16 22.60 8.80
CA ARG A 141 2.55 22.13 8.75
C ARG A 141 2.78 21.15 7.63
N THR A 142 3.93 21.28 6.99
CA THR A 142 4.47 20.31 6.02
C THR A 142 5.83 19.84 6.49
N LEU A 143 6.17 18.61 6.14
CA LEU A 143 7.51 18.09 6.36
C LEU A 143 8.49 18.81 5.40
N GLU A 144 9.54 19.36 5.93
CA GLU A 144 10.66 19.91 5.20
C GLU A 144 11.80 18.90 5.09
N GLU A 145 12.11 18.26 6.22
CA GLU A 145 13.24 17.33 6.31
C GLU A 145 13.00 16.28 7.40
N VAL A 146 13.43 15.06 7.16
CA VAL A 146 13.61 14.03 8.18
C VAL A 146 15.04 14.10 8.66
N THR A 147 15.25 14.20 9.98
CA THR A 147 16.57 14.24 10.60
C THR A 147 16.86 12.96 11.37
N GLY A 148 18.12 12.59 11.40
CA GLY A 148 18.57 11.36 12.08
C GLY A 148 20.03 11.07 11.82
N ASP A 149 20.44 9.87 12.21
CA ASP A 149 21.80 9.39 12.05
C ASP A 149 21.81 7.94 11.51
N GLN A 150 22.92 7.24 11.73
CA GLN A 150 23.05 5.83 11.31
C GLN A 150 22.09 4.89 12.04
N MET A 151 21.59 5.27 13.22
CA MET A 151 20.64 4.49 14.02
C MET A 151 19.19 4.66 13.52
N GLY A 152 18.89 5.72 12.77
CA GLY A 152 17.59 5.99 12.21
C GLY A 152 17.09 7.42 12.45
N VAL A 153 15.76 7.60 12.35
CA VAL A 153 15.11 8.89 12.57
C VAL A 153 15.26 9.33 14.03
N SER A 154 15.64 10.58 14.24
CA SER A 154 15.68 11.24 15.54
C SER A 154 14.79 12.49 15.61
N GLY A 155 14.31 12.96 14.47
CA GLY A 155 13.42 14.13 14.43
C GLY A 155 12.98 14.53 13.04
N LEU A 156 12.19 15.60 13.00
CA LEU A 156 11.64 16.20 11.79
C LEU A 156 11.84 17.71 11.83
N ARG A 157 11.99 18.32 10.65
CA ARG A 157 11.81 19.75 10.47
C ARG A 157 10.50 20.01 9.77
N LEU A 158 9.65 20.81 10.39
CA LEU A 158 8.32 21.16 9.90
C LEU A 158 8.29 22.62 9.50
N ARG A 159 7.74 22.89 8.33
CA ARG A 159 7.55 24.25 7.81
C ARG A 159 6.08 24.66 7.89
N ASP A 160 5.85 25.87 8.33
CA ASP A 160 4.52 26.47 8.36
C ASP A 160 4.05 26.80 6.93
N THR A 161 2.82 26.37 6.58
CA THR A 161 2.25 26.64 5.25
C THR A 161 1.73 28.06 5.07
N GLN A 162 1.55 28.81 6.17
CA GLN A 162 1.07 30.18 6.19
C GLN A 162 2.23 31.20 6.34
N ASN A 163 3.36 30.76 6.91
CA ASN A 163 4.57 31.57 7.05
C ASN A 163 5.81 30.68 6.79
N ALA A 164 6.35 30.75 5.59
CA ALA A 164 7.46 29.90 5.15
C ALA A 164 8.75 30.10 5.97
N ASP A 165 8.93 31.24 6.64
CA ASP A 165 10.11 31.50 7.48
C ASP A 165 9.99 30.78 8.85
N ASN A 166 8.79 30.34 9.24
CA ASN A 166 8.57 29.63 10.48
C ASN A 166 8.82 28.13 10.29
N VAL A 167 9.97 27.68 10.77
CA VAL A 167 10.39 26.28 10.78
C VAL A 167 10.58 25.82 12.21
N GLU A 168 9.96 24.70 12.57
CA GLU A 168 10.09 24.09 13.88
C GLU A 168 10.75 22.72 13.79
N SER A 169 11.50 22.34 14.83
CA SER A 169 12.08 21.01 14.97
C SER A 169 11.24 20.19 15.94
N LEU A 170 10.99 18.95 15.59
CA LEU A 170 10.20 18.00 16.36
C LEU A 170 11.02 16.73 16.60
N GLU A 171 11.22 16.35 17.86
CA GLU A 171 11.91 15.12 18.23
C GLU A 171 10.94 13.93 18.19
N VAL A 172 11.23 12.96 17.32
CA VAL A 172 10.46 11.71 17.15
C VAL A 172 11.38 10.57 16.73
N ALA A 173 11.06 9.36 17.16
CA ALA A 173 11.80 8.15 16.81
C ALA A 173 11.35 7.53 15.48
N GLY A 174 10.16 7.90 14.98
CA GLY A 174 9.61 7.36 13.74
C GLY A 174 8.59 8.29 13.09
N LEU A 175 8.50 8.16 11.77
CA LEU A 175 7.58 8.88 10.91
C LEU A 175 6.74 7.90 10.10
N PHE A 176 5.42 8.05 10.16
CA PHE A 176 4.47 7.30 9.35
C PHE A 176 3.85 8.21 8.29
N VAL A 177 4.08 7.87 7.01
CA VAL A 177 3.61 8.68 5.88
C VAL A 177 2.29 8.11 5.38
N ALA A 178 1.17 8.70 5.80
CA ALA A 178 -0.18 8.23 5.57
C ALA A 178 -0.95 9.12 4.56
N ILE A 179 -0.36 9.31 3.37
CA ILE A 179 -0.92 10.13 2.29
C ILE A 179 -1.55 9.31 1.16
N GLY A 180 -1.75 8.02 1.39
CA GLY A 180 -2.42 7.08 0.50
C GLY A 180 -1.47 6.16 -0.26
N HIS A 181 -2.07 5.31 -1.09
CA HIS A 181 -1.40 4.34 -1.94
C HIS A 181 -1.78 4.54 -3.39
N SER A 182 -0.98 4.01 -4.29
CA SER A 182 -1.25 3.98 -5.72
C SER A 182 -1.13 2.53 -6.20
N PRO A 183 -2.21 1.89 -6.66
CA PRO A 183 -2.11 0.54 -7.19
C PRO A 183 -1.29 0.53 -8.48
N ASN A 184 -0.53 -0.55 -8.68
CA ASN A 184 0.34 -0.69 -9.84
C ASN A 184 -0.45 -1.28 -11.01
N THR A 185 -1.34 -0.47 -11.59
CA THR A 185 -2.33 -0.86 -12.60
C THR A 185 -2.21 -0.12 -13.93
N ALA A 186 -1.20 0.74 -14.09
CA ALA A 186 -1.09 1.63 -15.26
C ALA A 186 -1.11 0.86 -16.58
N ILE A 187 -0.45 -0.30 -16.66
CA ILE A 187 -0.36 -1.12 -17.88
C ILE A 187 -1.68 -1.82 -18.24
N PHE A 188 -2.65 -1.88 -17.32
CA PHE A 188 -3.96 -2.49 -17.52
C PHE A 188 -5.06 -1.46 -17.82
N ALA A 189 -4.73 -0.16 -17.79
CA ALA A 189 -5.68 0.92 -18.02
C ALA A 189 -6.33 0.80 -19.42
N GLY A 190 -7.65 0.97 -19.46
CA GLY A 190 -8.42 0.83 -20.69
C GLY A 190 -8.73 -0.61 -21.14
N GLN A 191 -8.16 -1.62 -20.46
CA GLN A 191 -8.42 -3.02 -20.73
C GLN A 191 -9.22 -3.71 -19.64
N LEU A 192 -8.93 -3.38 -18.36
CA LEU A 192 -9.66 -3.91 -17.20
C LEU A 192 -10.53 -2.85 -16.56
N GLU A 193 -11.62 -3.28 -15.92
CA GLU A 193 -12.41 -2.41 -15.04
C GLU A 193 -11.62 -2.09 -13.78
N LEU A 194 -11.46 -0.78 -13.52
CA LEU A 194 -10.78 -0.26 -12.33
C LEU A 194 -11.75 0.56 -11.49
N GLU A 195 -11.65 0.43 -10.18
CA GLU A 195 -12.34 1.29 -9.22
C GLU A 195 -11.32 2.02 -8.34
N ASN A 196 -11.29 3.36 -8.41
CA ASN A 196 -10.28 4.19 -7.75
C ASN A 196 -8.83 3.79 -8.10
N GLY A 197 -8.62 3.23 -9.29
CA GLY A 197 -7.35 2.74 -9.79
C GLY A 197 -7.03 1.28 -9.44
N TYR A 198 -7.77 0.64 -8.53
CA TYR A 198 -7.62 -0.77 -8.16
C TYR A 198 -8.37 -1.67 -9.14
N ILE A 199 -7.84 -2.86 -9.40
CA ILE A 199 -8.52 -3.84 -10.27
C ILE A 199 -9.78 -4.33 -9.58
N LYS A 200 -10.91 -4.21 -10.28
CA LYS A 200 -12.19 -4.72 -9.82
C LYS A 200 -12.28 -6.21 -10.09
N VAL A 201 -12.65 -6.97 -9.06
CA VAL A 201 -12.88 -8.43 -9.13
C VAL A 201 -14.32 -8.76 -8.80
N GLN A 202 -14.77 -9.96 -9.16
CA GLN A 202 -16.16 -10.38 -8.93
C GLN A 202 -16.53 -10.43 -7.46
N SER A 203 -15.61 -10.88 -6.61
CA SER A 203 -15.84 -11.12 -5.18
C SER A 203 -16.94 -12.16 -4.90
N GLY A 204 -17.16 -12.49 -3.63
CA GLY A 204 -18.25 -13.34 -3.20
C GLY A 204 -17.85 -14.77 -2.84
N ILE A 205 -18.87 -15.65 -2.66
CA ILE A 205 -18.72 -16.99 -2.11
C ILE A 205 -19.04 -18.11 -3.13
N HIS A 206 -19.29 -17.75 -4.38
CA HIS A 206 -19.72 -18.71 -5.41
C HIS A 206 -18.59 -19.18 -6.35
N GLY A 207 -17.34 -18.92 -5.99
CA GLY A 207 -16.17 -19.15 -6.83
C GLY A 207 -15.88 -17.96 -7.75
N ASN A 208 -14.76 -18.02 -8.46
CA ASN A 208 -14.24 -16.95 -9.34
C ASN A 208 -14.14 -15.57 -8.65
N ALA A 209 -13.95 -15.57 -7.34
CA ALA A 209 -13.95 -14.33 -6.56
C ALA A 209 -12.82 -13.37 -6.95
N THR A 210 -11.75 -13.87 -7.55
CA THR A 210 -10.58 -13.10 -7.99
C THR A 210 -10.62 -12.77 -9.50
N GLN A 211 -11.64 -13.23 -10.23
CA GLN A 211 -11.79 -12.96 -11.66
C GLN A 211 -12.07 -11.48 -11.90
N THR A 212 -11.36 -10.91 -12.86
CA THR A 212 -11.54 -9.52 -13.32
C THR A 212 -12.69 -9.41 -14.32
N SER A 213 -12.79 -8.26 -14.99
CA SER A 213 -13.76 -8.05 -16.09
C SER A 213 -13.49 -8.91 -17.33
N ILE A 214 -12.29 -9.51 -17.45
CA ILE A 214 -11.91 -10.37 -18.57
C ILE A 214 -11.80 -11.82 -18.07
N PRO A 215 -12.57 -12.78 -18.65
CA PRO A 215 -12.46 -14.19 -18.30
C PRO A 215 -11.01 -14.70 -18.50
N GLY A 216 -10.48 -15.45 -17.51
CA GLY A 216 -9.09 -15.93 -17.54
C GLY A 216 -8.05 -14.92 -17.04
N VAL A 217 -8.48 -13.71 -16.66
CA VAL A 217 -7.64 -12.73 -15.98
C VAL A 217 -8.12 -12.57 -14.55
N PHE A 218 -7.22 -12.80 -13.59
CA PHE A 218 -7.47 -12.77 -12.15
C PHE A 218 -6.56 -11.72 -11.49
N ALA A 219 -6.97 -11.22 -10.33
CA ALA A 219 -6.14 -10.30 -9.55
C ALA A 219 -6.08 -10.72 -8.09
N ALA A 220 -4.93 -10.50 -7.45
CA ALA A 220 -4.67 -10.87 -6.05
C ALA A 220 -3.79 -9.83 -5.34
N GLY A 221 -3.99 -9.70 -4.04
CA GLY A 221 -3.20 -8.80 -3.19
C GLY A 221 -3.58 -7.33 -3.34
N ASP A 222 -2.65 -6.46 -3.01
CA ASP A 222 -2.89 -5.02 -2.88
C ASP A 222 -3.28 -4.33 -4.19
N VAL A 223 -3.10 -4.96 -5.34
CA VAL A 223 -3.55 -4.42 -6.63
C VAL A 223 -5.09 -4.35 -6.74
N MET A 224 -5.80 -5.18 -5.96
CA MET A 224 -7.26 -5.22 -5.86
C MET A 224 -7.79 -4.87 -4.45
N ASP A 225 -6.94 -5.00 -3.42
CA ASP A 225 -7.32 -4.75 -2.02
C ASP A 225 -6.88 -3.35 -1.58
N HIS A 226 -7.82 -2.41 -1.60
CA HIS A 226 -7.59 -1.05 -1.11
C HIS A 226 -7.92 -0.87 0.38
N ILE A 227 -8.41 -1.91 1.06
CA ILE A 227 -8.90 -1.86 2.44
C ILE A 227 -7.83 -2.39 3.40
N TYR A 228 -7.46 -3.66 3.27
CA TYR A 228 -6.63 -4.36 4.28
C TYR A 228 -5.15 -4.21 4.02
N ARG A 229 -4.69 -4.48 2.79
CA ARG A 229 -3.29 -4.36 2.35
C ARG A 229 -2.31 -5.04 3.30
N GLN A 230 -2.60 -6.29 3.63
CA GLN A 230 -1.77 -7.10 4.52
C GLN A 230 -1.21 -8.32 3.80
N ALA A 231 0.00 -8.75 4.18
CA ALA A 231 0.65 -9.92 3.58
C ALA A 231 -0.23 -11.18 3.65
N ILE A 232 -0.95 -11.36 4.76
CA ILE A 232 -1.83 -12.52 4.94
C ILE A 232 -3.08 -12.46 4.04
N THR A 233 -3.66 -11.28 3.81
CA THR A 233 -4.78 -11.13 2.88
C THR A 233 -4.31 -11.31 1.44
N SER A 234 -3.13 -10.82 1.11
CA SER A 234 -2.50 -11.03 -0.21
C SER A 234 -2.21 -12.51 -0.47
N ALA A 235 -1.69 -13.24 0.53
CA ALA A 235 -1.48 -14.69 0.43
C ALA A 235 -2.81 -15.45 0.24
N GLY A 236 -3.86 -15.07 0.97
CA GLY A 236 -5.19 -15.65 0.85
C GLY A 236 -5.80 -15.44 -0.54
N THR A 237 -5.79 -14.20 -1.04
CA THR A 237 -6.29 -13.89 -2.40
C THR A 237 -5.42 -14.51 -3.48
N GLY A 238 -4.11 -14.63 -3.27
CA GLY A 238 -3.20 -15.36 -4.18
C GLY A 238 -3.56 -16.82 -4.31
N CYS A 239 -3.85 -17.51 -3.19
CA CYS A 239 -4.35 -18.88 -3.20
C CYS A 239 -5.70 -19.00 -3.93
N MET A 240 -6.63 -18.07 -3.69
CA MET A 240 -7.92 -18.05 -4.38
C MET A 240 -7.74 -17.86 -5.90
N ALA A 241 -6.85 -16.95 -6.32
CA ALA A 241 -6.59 -16.68 -7.72
C ALA A 241 -5.97 -17.90 -8.44
N ALA A 242 -5.10 -18.65 -7.76
CA ALA A 242 -4.52 -19.88 -8.30
C ALA A 242 -5.61 -20.94 -8.55
N LEU A 243 -6.51 -21.15 -7.58
CA LEU A 243 -7.63 -22.10 -7.71
C LEU A 243 -8.65 -21.66 -8.78
N ASP A 244 -8.92 -20.35 -8.89
CA ASP A 244 -9.82 -19.84 -9.91
C ASP A 244 -9.20 -19.98 -11.31
N ALA A 245 -7.89 -19.76 -11.46
CA ALA A 245 -7.16 -19.95 -12.72
C ALA A 245 -7.10 -21.42 -13.15
N GLU A 246 -6.86 -22.33 -12.19
CA GLU A 246 -6.86 -23.79 -12.44
C GLU A 246 -8.20 -24.22 -13.03
N ARG A 247 -9.32 -23.90 -12.34
CA ARG A 247 -10.67 -24.24 -12.81
C ARG A 247 -11.00 -23.65 -14.18
N TYR A 248 -10.53 -22.44 -14.44
CA TYR A 248 -10.71 -21.79 -15.74
C TYR A 248 -9.98 -22.57 -16.85
N LEU A 249 -8.73 -22.98 -16.62
CA LEU A 249 -7.94 -23.75 -17.57
C LEU A 249 -8.53 -25.15 -17.81
N ASP A 250 -9.01 -25.84 -16.78
CA ASP A 250 -9.71 -27.11 -16.89
C ASP A 250 -10.95 -27.00 -17.78
N GLY A 251 -11.73 -25.92 -17.59
CA GLY A 251 -12.89 -25.63 -18.41
C GLY A 251 -12.56 -25.38 -19.89
N LEU A 252 -11.41 -24.78 -20.20
CA LEU A 252 -10.93 -24.62 -21.57
C LEU A 252 -10.57 -25.97 -22.21
N ALA A 253 -9.86 -26.85 -21.46
CA ALA A 253 -9.46 -28.17 -21.94
C ALA A 253 -10.68 -29.07 -22.25
N ASP A 254 -11.77 -28.95 -21.49
CA ASP A 254 -13.00 -29.72 -21.73
C ASP A 254 -13.82 -29.17 -22.92
N ALA A 255 -13.75 -27.86 -23.17
CA ALA A 255 -14.41 -27.25 -24.34
C ALA A 255 -13.73 -27.59 -25.68
N CYS A 256 -12.48 -28.07 -25.66
CA CYS A 256 -11.73 -28.51 -26.84
C CYS A 256 -11.86 -30.01 -27.17
N LYS A 257 -12.60 -30.77 -26.34
CA LYS A 257 -12.90 -32.19 -26.56
C LYS A 257 -14.26 -32.35 -27.25
#